data_a57f7449eea19494e81d4ce4b70c3a8f
#
_entry.id   a57f7449eea19494e81d4ce4b70c3a8f
#
_cell.length_a   1.000
_cell.length_b   1.000
_cell.length_c   1.000
_cell.angle_alpha   90.00
_cell.angle_beta   90.00
_cell.angle_gamma   90.00
#
_symmetry.space_group_name_H-M   'P 1'
#
loop_
_entity.id
_entity.type
_entity.pdbx_description
1 polymer ?
#
loop_
_entity_poly.entity_id
_entity_poly.type
_entity_poly.pdbx_seq_one_letter_code
_entity_poly.pdbx_strand_id
1 'polypeptide(L)'
;MILECRDLSKSFYTKKALNEVSLKLEGGKIYGLLGENGSGKTTWMKIISGLTKPTSGDVLFKEHPWFYGDKAEIAYMSTEPFFYSFLDVNGVGQYYKDFFPDFDEKKFHEMVRRMSLEGKMKVKELSTGMTAKLKVIATLSRKAELYLLDEPFNGIDYKAKEEILGMILESANEKNTFVISTHMIDEIESFIDEAIFIKDGEVVRRMSVEEERMQSGKSVADIYLEIM
;
A
#
# COMPACT_ATOMS: atom_id res chain seq x y z
N MET A 1 9.32 -13.95 8.49
CA MET A 1 8.35 -12.89 8.87
C MET A 1 8.92 -11.55 8.43
N ILE A 2 8.11 -10.70 7.74
CA ILE A 2 8.57 -9.39 7.28
C ILE A 2 8.18 -8.27 8.26
N LEU A 3 6.99 -8.36 8.86
CA LEU A 3 6.43 -7.35 9.76
C LEU A 3 5.64 -8.00 10.89
N GLU A 4 5.80 -7.50 12.11
CA GLU A 4 4.94 -7.83 13.26
C GLU A 4 4.55 -6.55 14.00
N CYS A 5 3.27 -6.38 14.26
CA CYS A 5 2.71 -5.38 15.16
C CYS A 5 2.23 -6.07 16.43
N ARG A 6 2.52 -5.50 17.60
CA ARG A 6 2.09 -6.00 18.92
C ARG A 6 1.34 -4.89 19.64
N ASP A 7 0.04 -5.10 19.85
CA ASP A 7 -0.86 -4.22 20.59
C ASP A 7 -0.77 -2.73 20.16
N LEU A 8 -0.61 -2.54 18.83
CA LEU A 8 -0.35 -1.25 18.22
C LEU A 8 -1.57 -0.35 18.35
N SER A 9 -1.43 0.76 19.05
CA SER A 9 -2.50 1.74 19.23
C SER A 9 -2.09 3.12 18.78
N LYS A 10 -3.06 3.89 18.26
CA LYS A 10 -2.88 5.28 17.86
C LYS A 10 -4.10 6.11 18.20
N SER A 11 -3.87 7.18 18.98
CA SER A 11 -4.87 8.19 19.26
C SER A 11 -4.46 9.55 18.69
N PHE A 12 -5.43 10.27 18.15
CA PHE A 12 -5.33 11.66 17.76
C PHE A 12 -6.34 12.45 18.59
N TYR A 13 -5.86 13.23 19.56
CA TYR A 13 -6.68 13.90 20.55
C TYR A 13 -7.64 12.89 21.23
N THR A 14 -8.93 13.01 20.99
CA THR A 14 -9.97 12.15 21.57
C THR A 14 -10.34 10.93 20.71
N LYS A 15 -9.89 10.87 19.44
CA LYS A 15 -10.22 9.78 18.53
C LYS A 15 -9.14 8.72 18.56
N LYS A 16 -9.50 7.48 18.94
CA LYS A 16 -8.65 6.30 18.81
C LYS A 16 -8.74 5.80 17.37
N ALA A 17 -7.66 5.93 16.62
CA ALA A 17 -7.60 5.54 15.21
C ALA A 17 -7.12 4.09 15.03
N LEU A 18 -6.34 3.56 15.99
CA LEU A 18 -5.99 2.14 16.11
C LEU A 18 -6.11 1.73 17.57
N ASN A 19 -6.62 0.53 17.80
CA ASN A 19 -6.88 -0.04 19.10
C ASN A 19 -6.28 -1.46 19.20
N GLU A 20 -5.10 -1.56 19.82
CA GLU A 20 -4.41 -2.83 20.13
C GLU A 20 -4.27 -3.78 18.93
N VAL A 21 -3.95 -3.23 17.77
CA VAL A 21 -3.76 -4.00 16.53
C VAL A 21 -2.54 -4.89 16.66
N SER A 22 -2.75 -6.20 16.69
CA SER A 22 -1.71 -7.23 16.64
C SER A 22 -1.81 -7.99 15.33
N LEU A 23 -0.73 -7.94 14.52
CA LEU A 23 -0.72 -8.46 13.15
C LEU A 23 0.68 -8.93 12.78
N LYS A 24 0.77 -10.10 12.11
CA LYS A 24 2.02 -10.64 11.57
C LYS A 24 1.90 -10.80 10.07
N LEU A 25 2.89 -10.34 9.30
CA LEU A 25 2.96 -10.53 7.86
C LEU A 25 4.17 -11.38 7.50
N GLU A 26 3.94 -12.39 6.70
CA GLU A 26 5.01 -13.19 6.08
C GLU A 26 5.52 -12.47 4.83
N GLY A 27 6.77 -12.75 4.45
CA GLY A 27 7.34 -12.23 3.22
C GLY A 27 6.79 -12.90 1.96
N GLY A 28 6.86 -12.20 0.81
CA GLY A 28 6.55 -12.76 -0.51
C GLY A 28 5.06 -12.91 -0.82
N LYS A 29 4.19 -12.19 -0.11
CA LYS A 29 2.74 -12.25 -0.28
C LYS A 29 2.13 -10.89 -0.62
N ILE A 30 0.93 -10.91 -1.20
CA ILE A 30 0.08 -9.74 -1.42
C ILE A 30 -1.07 -9.78 -0.41
N TYR A 31 -1.12 -8.79 0.46
CA TYR A 31 -2.14 -8.62 1.49
C TYR A 31 -3.16 -7.55 1.09
N GLY A 32 -4.45 -7.85 1.21
CA GLY A 32 -5.52 -6.87 1.18
C GLY A 32 -5.81 -6.34 2.58
N LEU A 33 -5.65 -5.04 2.81
CA LEU A 33 -6.03 -4.37 4.05
C LEU A 33 -7.39 -3.70 3.86
N LEU A 34 -8.45 -4.36 4.30
CA LEU A 34 -9.85 -4.10 3.94
C LEU A 34 -10.61 -3.42 5.08
N GLY A 35 -11.47 -2.49 4.75
CA GLY A 35 -12.31 -1.81 5.73
C GLY A 35 -12.84 -0.49 5.20
N GLU A 36 -13.87 0.05 5.86
CA GLU A 36 -14.47 1.33 5.51
C GLU A 36 -13.50 2.50 5.61
N ASN A 37 -13.89 3.64 5.04
CA ASN A 37 -13.14 4.88 5.21
C ASN A 37 -13.15 5.30 6.68
N GLY A 38 -11.95 5.58 7.21
CA GLY A 38 -11.79 5.93 8.62
C GLY A 38 -11.61 4.76 9.58
N SER A 39 -11.57 3.50 9.09
CA SER A 39 -11.35 2.30 9.92
C SER A 39 -9.93 2.16 10.50
N GLY A 40 -8.96 2.97 10.04
CA GLY A 40 -7.59 2.94 10.56
C GLY A 40 -6.51 2.51 9.57
N LYS A 41 -6.86 2.02 8.35
CA LYS A 41 -5.90 1.52 7.32
C LYS A 41 -4.73 2.47 7.06
N THR A 42 -5.04 3.71 6.66
CA THR A 42 -4.01 4.75 6.39
C THR A 42 -3.17 5.05 7.63
N THR A 43 -3.77 5.06 8.83
CA THR A 43 -3.04 5.29 10.08
C THR A 43 -2.04 4.17 10.33
N TRP A 44 -2.45 2.93 10.16
CA TRP A 44 -1.59 1.77 10.28
C TRP A 44 -0.42 1.85 9.28
N MET A 45 -0.69 2.10 8.00
CA MET A 45 0.35 2.25 6.98
C MET A 45 1.33 3.39 7.27
N LYS A 46 0.83 4.54 7.77
CA LYS A 46 1.69 5.67 8.17
C LYS A 46 2.59 5.34 9.35
N ILE A 47 2.18 4.46 10.26
CA ILE A 47 3.03 3.99 11.36
C ILE A 47 4.12 3.07 10.82
N ILE A 48 3.76 2.07 10.00
CA ILE A 48 4.72 1.11 9.44
C ILE A 48 5.75 1.81 8.55
N SER A 49 5.34 2.82 7.76
CA SER A 49 6.26 3.63 6.95
C SER A 49 7.06 4.65 7.77
N GLY A 50 6.85 4.73 9.10
CA GLY A 50 7.54 5.63 10.01
C GLY A 50 7.20 7.12 9.81
N LEU A 51 6.06 7.43 9.19
CA LEU A 51 5.54 8.80 9.04
C LEU A 51 4.83 9.28 10.31
N THR A 52 4.35 8.35 11.13
CA THR A 52 3.67 8.65 12.38
C THR A 52 4.13 7.65 13.45
N LYS A 53 4.34 8.13 14.69
CA LYS A 53 4.64 7.25 15.82
C LYS A 53 3.35 6.67 16.40
N PRO A 54 3.33 5.40 16.84
CA PRO A 54 2.22 4.86 17.63
C PRO A 54 2.09 5.59 18.98
N THR A 55 0.94 5.49 19.60
CA THR A 55 0.73 5.95 20.99
C THR A 55 1.23 4.89 21.98
N SER A 56 1.02 3.62 21.67
CA SER A 56 1.54 2.46 22.40
C SER A 56 1.66 1.24 21.48
N GLY A 57 2.29 0.18 21.96
CA GLY A 57 2.59 -1.02 21.20
C GLY A 57 3.88 -0.91 20.40
N ASP A 58 4.28 -2.02 19.81
CA ASP A 58 5.55 -2.19 19.13
C ASP A 58 5.38 -2.61 17.67
N VAL A 59 6.33 -2.20 16.84
CA VAL A 59 6.48 -2.67 15.47
C VAL A 59 7.85 -3.34 15.35
N LEU A 60 7.86 -4.56 14.83
CA LEU A 60 9.07 -5.27 14.45
C LEU A 60 9.10 -5.41 12.93
N PHE A 61 10.23 -5.09 12.33
CA PHE A 61 10.50 -5.29 10.92
C PHE A 61 11.64 -6.29 10.80
N LYS A 62 11.46 -7.38 10.03
CA LYS A 62 12.46 -8.45 9.91
C LYS A 62 12.97 -8.94 11.28
N GLU A 63 12.03 -9.15 12.21
CA GLU A 63 12.28 -9.70 13.56
C GLU A 63 13.06 -8.80 14.52
N HIS A 64 13.41 -7.57 14.14
CA HIS A 64 14.00 -6.58 15.05
C HIS A 64 13.06 -5.38 15.27
N PRO A 65 13.18 -4.67 16.41
CA PRO A 65 12.42 -3.45 16.64
C PRO A 65 12.62 -2.44 15.52
N TRP A 66 11.51 -1.90 15.01
CA TRP A 66 11.55 -0.94 13.92
C TRP A 66 12.43 0.26 14.24
N PHE A 67 13.31 0.65 13.34
CA PHE A 67 14.16 1.82 13.46
C PHE A 67 14.17 2.64 12.16
N TYR A 68 14.70 3.85 12.21
CA TYR A 68 14.64 4.78 11.07
C TYR A 68 15.27 4.23 9.77
N GLY A 69 16.29 3.38 9.89
CA GLY A 69 16.95 2.74 8.74
C GLY A 69 16.04 1.85 7.91
N ASP A 70 15.02 1.25 8.52
CA ASP A 70 14.06 0.36 7.82
C ASP A 70 13.25 1.07 6.73
N LYS A 71 13.16 2.41 6.78
CA LYS A 71 12.53 3.22 5.73
C LYS A 71 13.16 3.00 4.34
N ALA A 72 14.41 2.60 4.28
CA ALA A 72 15.06 2.29 3.01
C ALA A 72 14.44 1.07 2.34
N GLU A 73 13.90 0.15 3.13
CA GLU A 73 13.32 -1.10 2.66
C GLU A 73 11.78 -1.09 2.60
N ILE A 74 11.15 0.04 2.94
CA ILE A 74 9.70 0.23 2.92
C ILE A 74 9.35 1.32 1.91
N ALA A 75 8.54 0.98 0.91
CA ALA A 75 8.00 1.93 -0.05
C ALA A 75 6.52 2.20 0.27
N TYR A 76 6.16 3.45 0.49
CA TYR A 76 4.78 3.84 0.82
C TYR A 76 4.21 4.79 -0.23
N MET A 77 3.07 4.42 -0.80
CA MET A 77 2.24 5.25 -1.64
C MET A 77 1.08 5.82 -0.85
N SER A 78 1.05 7.13 -0.63
CA SER A 78 -0.02 7.82 0.07
C SER A 78 -1.22 8.12 -0.84
N THR A 79 -2.43 8.14 -0.27
CA THR A 79 -3.62 8.69 -0.92
C THR A 79 -3.48 10.19 -1.16
N GLU A 80 -2.81 10.91 -0.25
CA GLU A 80 -2.62 12.36 -0.34
C GLU A 80 -1.75 12.74 -1.56
N PRO A 81 -1.93 13.96 -2.13
CA PRO A 81 -1.00 14.50 -3.11
C PRO A 81 0.39 14.66 -2.48
N PHE A 82 1.42 14.08 -3.10
CA PHE A 82 2.78 14.19 -2.59
C PHE A 82 3.81 14.60 -3.65
N PHE A 83 3.36 14.88 -4.87
CA PHE A 83 4.22 15.49 -5.87
C PHE A 83 4.04 17.02 -5.91
N TYR A 84 5.13 17.73 -6.04
CA TYR A 84 5.07 19.16 -6.26
C TYR A 84 4.45 19.48 -7.63
N SER A 85 3.46 20.35 -7.66
CA SER A 85 2.69 20.70 -8.87
C SER A 85 3.51 21.33 -10.00
N PHE A 86 4.67 21.90 -9.67
CA PHE A 86 5.60 22.51 -10.64
C PHE A 86 6.52 21.50 -11.33
N LEU A 87 6.68 20.30 -10.78
CA LEU A 87 7.46 19.25 -11.43
C LEU A 87 6.74 18.73 -12.68
N ASP A 88 7.50 18.22 -13.62
CA ASP A 88 7.01 17.32 -14.66
C ASP A 88 7.29 15.86 -14.28
N VAL A 89 6.78 14.93 -15.07
CA VAL A 89 6.94 13.48 -14.81
C VAL A 89 8.41 13.09 -14.68
N ASN A 90 9.31 13.62 -15.54
CA ASN A 90 10.74 13.37 -15.42
C ASN A 90 11.32 13.98 -14.14
N GLY A 91 10.87 15.17 -13.76
CA GLY A 91 11.26 15.82 -12.52
C GLY A 91 10.86 15.05 -11.28
N VAL A 92 9.72 14.33 -11.31
CA VAL A 92 9.36 13.38 -10.25
C VAL A 92 10.38 12.25 -10.16
N GLY A 93 10.79 11.66 -11.27
CA GLY A 93 11.83 10.62 -11.29
C GLY A 93 13.16 11.13 -10.72
N GLN A 94 13.59 12.34 -11.12
CA GLN A 94 14.81 12.96 -10.58
C GLN A 94 14.70 13.22 -9.07
N TYR A 95 13.54 13.74 -8.60
CA TYR A 95 13.28 13.96 -7.18
C TYR A 95 13.43 12.65 -6.38
N TYR A 96 12.83 11.54 -6.86
CA TYR A 96 12.95 10.24 -6.18
C TYR A 96 14.40 9.73 -6.18
N LYS A 97 15.13 9.87 -7.27
CA LYS A 97 16.55 9.51 -7.36
C LYS A 97 17.42 10.26 -6.36
N ASP A 98 17.13 11.54 -6.13
CA ASP A 98 17.90 12.39 -5.21
C ASP A 98 17.65 12.03 -3.74
N PHE A 99 16.43 11.56 -3.39
CA PHE A 99 16.03 11.28 -2.02
C PHE A 99 16.07 9.80 -1.63
N PHE A 100 16.00 8.89 -2.59
CA PHE A 100 15.96 7.45 -2.36
C PHE A 100 17.12 6.73 -3.07
N PRO A 101 18.18 6.34 -2.34
CA PRO A 101 19.34 5.65 -2.92
C PRO A 101 19.00 4.32 -3.60
N ASP A 102 17.89 3.70 -3.21
CA ASP A 102 17.34 2.46 -3.75
C ASP A 102 16.46 2.66 -5.00
N PHE A 103 16.29 3.91 -5.48
CA PHE A 103 15.43 4.21 -6.62
C PHE A 103 16.06 3.76 -7.95
N ASP A 104 15.31 2.98 -8.70
CA ASP A 104 15.68 2.51 -10.03
C ASP A 104 15.13 3.44 -11.12
N GLU A 105 15.96 4.44 -11.48
CA GLU A 105 15.61 5.43 -12.52
C GLU A 105 15.30 4.79 -13.87
N LYS A 106 16.02 3.71 -14.22
CA LYS A 106 15.81 3.00 -15.48
C LYS A 106 14.42 2.35 -15.51
N LYS A 107 14.06 1.65 -14.43
CA LYS A 107 12.72 1.07 -14.26
C LYS A 107 11.64 2.15 -14.30
N PHE A 108 11.85 3.28 -13.63
CA PHE A 108 10.91 4.41 -13.65
C PHE A 108 10.62 4.88 -15.06
N HIS A 109 11.65 5.20 -15.85
CA HIS A 109 11.46 5.69 -17.20
C HIS A 109 10.87 4.63 -18.16
N GLU A 110 11.16 3.36 -17.94
CA GLU A 110 10.54 2.26 -18.69
C GLU A 110 9.04 2.18 -18.41
N MET A 111 8.63 2.20 -17.14
CA MET A 111 7.23 2.19 -16.75
C MET A 111 6.47 3.44 -17.21
N VAL A 112 7.07 4.63 -17.13
CA VAL A 112 6.50 5.89 -17.63
C VAL A 112 6.16 5.77 -19.12
N ARG A 113 7.12 5.27 -19.94
CA ARG A 113 6.88 5.06 -21.39
C ARG A 113 5.78 4.02 -21.64
N ARG A 114 5.83 2.90 -20.93
CA ARG A 114 4.85 1.81 -21.08
C ARG A 114 3.44 2.27 -20.75
N MET A 115 3.28 3.12 -19.73
CA MET A 115 1.99 3.67 -19.30
C MET A 115 1.56 4.91 -20.10
N SER A 116 2.28 5.23 -21.18
CA SER A 116 2.00 6.38 -22.06
C SER A 116 1.93 7.72 -21.31
N LEU A 117 2.73 7.88 -20.24
CA LEU A 117 2.90 9.16 -19.57
C LEU A 117 3.97 9.98 -20.29
N GLU A 118 3.63 11.22 -20.62
CA GLU A 118 4.55 12.13 -21.28
C GLU A 118 5.52 12.75 -20.26
N GLY A 119 6.83 12.50 -20.43
CA GLY A 119 7.86 12.88 -19.46
C GLY A 119 7.94 14.38 -19.14
N LYS A 120 7.53 15.25 -20.08
CA LYS A 120 7.52 16.71 -19.90
C LYS A 120 6.19 17.28 -19.40
N MET A 121 5.14 16.44 -19.29
CA MET A 121 3.84 16.88 -18.78
C MET A 121 3.95 17.25 -17.30
N LYS A 122 3.43 18.40 -16.93
CA LYS A 122 3.45 18.85 -15.53
C LYS A 122 2.48 18.06 -14.68
N VAL A 123 2.87 17.81 -13.42
CA VAL A 123 2.01 17.10 -12.43
C VAL A 123 0.62 17.72 -12.33
N LYS A 124 0.50 19.06 -12.37
CA LYS A 124 -0.78 19.77 -12.34
C LYS A 124 -1.68 19.55 -13.55
N GLU A 125 -1.14 19.04 -14.65
CA GLU A 125 -1.83 18.79 -15.92
C GLU A 125 -2.28 17.32 -16.05
N LEU A 126 -1.83 16.45 -15.14
CA LEU A 126 -2.19 15.05 -15.12
C LEU A 126 -3.66 14.86 -14.72
N SER A 127 -4.35 13.97 -15.40
CA SER A 127 -5.66 13.46 -14.94
C SER A 127 -5.50 12.65 -13.63
N THR A 128 -6.62 12.40 -12.95
CA THR A 128 -6.62 11.56 -11.74
C THR A 128 -5.98 10.19 -12.01
N GLY A 129 -6.36 9.51 -13.10
CA GLY A 129 -5.77 8.23 -13.48
C GLY A 129 -4.28 8.31 -13.81
N MET A 130 -3.84 9.37 -14.54
CA MET A 130 -2.41 9.57 -14.81
C MET A 130 -1.62 9.86 -13.53
N THR A 131 -2.18 10.62 -12.59
CA THR A 131 -1.57 10.87 -11.29
C THR A 131 -1.43 9.58 -10.48
N ALA A 132 -2.47 8.74 -10.46
CA ALA A 132 -2.43 7.44 -9.79
C ALA A 132 -1.35 6.53 -10.40
N LYS A 133 -1.28 6.43 -11.73
CA LYS A 133 -0.20 5.70 -12.43
C LYS A 133 1.18 6.20 -12.04
N LEU A 134 1.40 7.53 -12.05
CA LEU A 134 2.68 8.12 -11.69
C LEU A 134 3.07 7.81 -10.23
N LYS A 135 2.11 7.85 -9.29
CA LYS A 135 2.31 7.45 -7.89
C LYS A 135 2.77 6.01 -7.78
N VAL A 136 2.08 5.09 -8.44
CA VAL A 136 2.44 3.66 -8.43
C VAL A 136 3.79 3.46 -9.08
N ILE A 137 4.06 4.05 -10.25
CA ILE A 137 5.36 3.96 -10.93
C ILE A 137 6.51 4.42 -10.03
N ALA A 138 6.37 5.60 -9.39
CA ALA A 138 7.39 6.12 -8.50
C ALA A 138 7.64 5.20 -7.30
N THR A 139 6.57 4.64 -6.72
CA THR A 139 6.66 3.71 -5.59
C THR A 139 7.29 2.38 -5.99
N LEU A 140 6.86 1.78 -7.10
CA LEU A 140 7.37 0.49 -7.60
C LEU A 140 8.79 0.58 -8.18
N SER A 141 9.27 1.79 -8.48
CA SER A 141 10.64 2.02 -8.92
C SER A 141 11.65 2.06 -7.76
N ARG A 142 11.19 1.99 -6.51
CA ARG A 142 12.04 1.71 -5.36
C ARG A 142 12.33 0.22 -5.26
N LYS A 143 13.49 -0.14 -4.70
CA LYS A 143 13.88 -1.53 -4.42
C LYS A 143 13.57 -1.86 -2.97
N ALA A 144 12.29 -1.89 -2.62
CA ALA A 144 11.80 -2.17 -1.28
C ALA A 144 11.46 -3.66 -1.11
N GLU A 145 11.48 -4.12 0.14
CA GLU A 145 10.99 -5.45 0.51
C GLU A 145 9.52 -5.41 0.96
N LEU A 146 9.04 -4.24 1.42
CA LEU A 146 7.65 -4.02 1.80
C LEU A 146 7.09 -2.81 1.05
N TYR A 147 6.05 -3.05 0.25
CA TYR A 147 5.29 -2.02 -0.47
C TYR A 147 3.94 -1.82 0.22
N LEU A 148 3.66 -0.60 0.62
CA LEU A 148 2.40 -0.18 1.20
C LEU A 148 1.68 0.73 0.20
N LEU A 149 0.58 0.27 -0.38
CA LEU A 149 -0.18 1.00 -1.38
C LEU A 149 -1.54 1.41 -0.78
N ASP A 150 -1.68 2.70 -0.47
CA ASP A 150 -2.88 3.23 0.20
C ASP A 150 -3.89 3.69 -0.85
N GLU A 151 -5.00 2.94 -1.00
CA GLU A 151 -6.10 3.16 -1.95
C GLU A 151 -5.61 3.41 -3.40
N PRO A 152 -4.81 2.51 -4.01
CA PRO A 152 -4.18 2.76 -5.31
C PRO A 152 -5.18 2.87 -6.46
N PHE A 153 -6.39 2.35 -6.31
CA PHE A 153 -7.44 2.28 -7.32
C PHE A 153 -8.53 3.35 -7.14
N ASN A 154 -8.43 4.18 -6.10
CA ASN A 154 -9.50 5.12 -5.77
C ASN A 154 -9.66 6.23 -6.81
N GLY A 155 -10.89 6.42 -7.28
CA GLY A 155 -11.28 7.54 -8.16
C GLY A 155 -10.69 7.47 -9.59
N ILE A 156 -10.31 6.29 -10.07
CA ILE A 156 -9.78 6.07 -11.41
C ILE A 156 -10.74 5.24 -12.27
N ASP A 157 -10.64 5.37 -13.58
CA ASP A 157 -11.40 4.58 -14.52
C ASP A 157 -10.89 3.13 -14.63
N TYR A 158 -11.70 2.25 -15.23
CA TYR A 158 -11.41 0.83 -15.37
C TYR A 158 -10.07 0.57 -16.08
N LYS A 159 -9.75 1.33 -17.13
CA LYS A 159 -8.51 1.13 -17.90
C LYS A 159 -7.28 1.46 -17.07
N ALA A 160 -7.29 2.60 -16.36
CA ALA A 160 -6.19 2.99 -15.49
C ALA A 160 -5.98 1.97 -14.37
N LYS A 161 -7.06 1.38 -13.84
CA LYS A 161 -7.04 0.34 -12.83
C LYS A 161 -6.35 -0.93 -13.33
N GLU A 162 -6.76 -1.47 -14.49
CA GLU A 162 -6.13 -2.65 -15.10
C GLU A 162 -4.63 -2.44 -15.33
N GLU A 163 -4.25 -1.24 -15.80
CA GLU A 163 -2.85 -0.91 -16.01
C GLU A 163 -2.05 -0.86 -14.70
N ILE A 164 -2.63 -0.28 -13.63
CA ILE A 164 -2.01 -0.24 -12.29
C ILE A 164 -1.90 -1.65 -11.71
N LEU A 165 -2.95 -2.44 -11.81
CA LEU A 165 -2.94 -3.84 -11.37
C LEU A 165 -1.83 -4.64 -12.07
N GLY A 166 -1.74 -4.52 -13.39
CA GLY A 166 -0.67 -5.15 -14.16
C GLY A 166 0.73 -4.77 -13.65
N MET A 167 0.96 -3.48 -13.36
CA MET A 167 2.24 -3.02 -12.79
C MET A 167 2.55 -3.65 -11.42
N ILE A 168 1.55 -3.73 -10.55
CA ILE A 168 1.70 -4.32 -9.20
C ILE A 168 2.06 -5.80 -9.33
N LEU A 169 1.27 -6.57 -10.10
CA LEU A 169 1.47 -8.01 -10.26
C LEU A 169 2.82 -8.36 -10.90
N GLU A 170 3.26 -7.60 -11.90
CA GLU A 170 4.58 -7.81 -12.52
C GLU A 170 5.74 -7.45 -11.59
N SER A 171 5.51 -6.58 -10.61
CA SER A 171 6.52 -6.19 -9.63
C SER A 171 6.55 -7.12 -8.41
N ALA A 172 5.47 -7.88 -8.16
CA ALA A 172 5.36 -8.82 -7.06
C ALA A 172 6.21 -10.08 -7.32
N ASN A 173 6.94 -10.53 -6.31
CA ASN A 173 7.76 -11.74 -6.33
C ASN A 173 8.02 -12.23 -4.89
N GLU A 174 8.64 -13.39 -4.73
CA GLU A 174 8.92 -14.00 -3.43
C GLU A 174 9.83 -13.16 -2.49
N LYS A 175 10.50 -12.13 -3.01
CA LYS A 175 11.41 -11.27 -2.24
C LYS A 175 10.76 -10.01 -1.71
N ASN A 176 9.55 -9.68 -2.16
CA ASN A 176 8.85 -8.49 -1.73
C ASN A 176 7.42 -8.79 -1.31
N THR A 177 6.90 -7.95 -0.44
CA THR A 177 5.57 -8.08 0.15
C THR A 177 4.78 -6.84 -0.18
N PHE A 178 3.51 -7.01 -0.56
CA PHE A 178 2.60 -5.92 -0.82
C PHE A 178 1.49 -5.89 0.23
N VAL A 179 1.16 -4.70 0.70
CA VAL A 179 -0.07 -4.45 1.47
C VAL A 179 -0.84 -3.38 0.72
N ILE A 180 -2.02 -3.73 0.25
CA ILE A 180 -2.88 -2.86 -0.55
C ILE A 180 -4.11 -2.54 0.28
N SER A 181 -4.28 -1.26 0.68
CA SER A 181 -5.51 -0.86 1.34
C SER A 181 -6.58 -0.53 0.32
N THR A 182 -7.80 -0.97 0.59
CA THR A 182 -8.99 -0.55 -0.16
C THR A 182 -10.27 -0.76 0.63
N HIS A 183 -11.31 -0.03 0.26
CA HIS A 183 -12.69 -0.28 0.64
C HIS A 183 -13.48 -0.98 -0.48
N MET A 184 -12.87 -1.18 -1.65
CA MET A 184 -13.46 -1.80 -2.85
C MET A 184 -12.87 -3.21 -3.04
N ILE A 185 -13.50 -4.19 -2.39
CA ILE A 185 -12.96 -5.55 -2.25
C ILE A 185 -12.90 -6.29 -3.59
N ASP A 186 -13.96 -6.17 -4.40
CA ASP A 186 -14.06 -6.82 -5.71
C ASP A 186 -12.86 -6.50 -6.63
N GLU A 187 -12.15 -5.41 -6.33
CA GLU A 187 -11.02 -4.96 -7.12
C GLU A 187 -9.74 -5.75 -6.86
N ILE A 188 -9.60 -6.33 -5.67
CA ILE A 188 -8.34 -6.98 -5.25
C ILE A 188 -8.49 -8.44 -4.89
N GLU A 189 -9.71 -8.94 -4.69
CA GLU A 189 -9.97 -10.32 -4.26
C GLU A 189 -9.30 -11.38 -5.14
N SER A 190 -9.19 -11.11 -6.45
CA SER A 190 -8.69 -12.08 -7.42
C SER A 190 -7.17 -12.30 -7.37
N PHE A 191 -6.41 -11.45 -6.66
CA PHE A 191 -4.96 -11.49 -6.70
C PHE A 191 -4.26 -11.34 -5.35
N ILE A 192 -5.00 -11.14 -4.26
CA ILE A 192 -4.42 -11.14 -2.91
C ILE A 192 -4.33 -12.56 -2.36
N ASP A 193 -3.26 -12.84 -1.60
CA ASP A 193 -3.07 -14.10 -0.90
C ASP A 193 -3.85 -14.13 0.40
N GLU A 194 -3.85 -13.02 1.13
CA GLU A 194 -4.51 -12.90 2.43
C GLU A 194 -5.32 -11.60 2.55
N ALA A 195 -6.47 -11.68 3.19
CA ALA A 195 -7.31 -10.55 3.54
C ALA A 195 -7.24 -10.24 5.03
N ILE A 196 -7.08 -8.96 5.36
CA ILE A 196 -7.05 -8.42 6.73
C ILE A 196 -8.15 -7.38 6.84
N PHE A 197 -9.11 -7.60 7.72
CA PHE A 197 -10.26 -6.72 7.89
C PHE A 197 -10.05 -5.82 9.10
N ILE A 198 -10.09 -4.51 8.88
CA ILE A 198 -10.02 -3.50 9.95
C ILE A 198 -11.34 -2.76 10.06
N LYS A 199 -11.89 -2.75 11.27
CA LYS A 199 -13.10 -2.03 11.66
C LYS A 199 -12.84 -1.28 12.96
N ASP A 200 -13.20 0.00 13.01
CA ASP A 200 -13.06 0.87 14.20
C ASP A 200 -11.65 0.84 14.85
N GLY A 201 -10.62 0.68 14.05
CA GLY A 201 -9.22 0.64 14.50
C GLY A 201 -8.76 -0.73 14.99
N GLU A 202 -9.55 -1.78 14.89
CA GLU A 202 -9.23 -3.14 15.30
C GLU A 202 -9.16 -4.10 14.10
N VAL A 203 -8.28 -5.10 14.17
CA VAL A 203 -8.29 -6.21 13.22
C VAL A 203 -9.36 -7.20 13.67
N VAL A 204 -10.47 -7.24 12.92
CA VAL A 204 -11.61 -8.10 13.26
C VAL A 204 -11.51 -9.50 12.64
N ARG A 205 -10.79 -9.65 11.54
CA ARG A 205 -10.53 -10.96 10.91
C ARG A 205 -9.28 -10.88 10.04
N ARG A 206 -8.57 -12.01 9.95
CA ARG A 206 -7.53 -12.30 8.97
C ARG A 206 -7.77 -13.68 8.40
N MET A 207 -7.56 -13.85 7.09
CA MET A 207 -7.77 -15.12 6.42
C MET A 207 -6.91 -15.27 5.17
N SER A 208 -6.54 -16.50 4.81
CA SER A 208 -6.06 -16.85 3.50
C SER A 208 -7.25 -16.91 2.52
N VAL A 209 -7.15 -16.24 1.39
CA VAL A 209 -8.25 -16.17 0.40
C VAL A 209 -8.51 -17.54 -0.20
N GLU A 210 -7.45 -18.29 -0.53
CA GLU A 210 -7.56 -19.62 -1.12
C GLU A 210 -8.15 -20.63 -0.14
N GLU A 211 -7.65 -20.68 1.12
CA GLU A 211 -8.15 -21.61 2.14
C GLU A 211 -9.63 -21.33 2.46
N GLU A 212 -10.02 -20.08 2.60
CA GLU A 212 -11.41 -19.70 2.89
C GLU A 212 -12.35 -20.11 1.74
N ARG A 213 -11.92 -19.88 0.49
CA ARG A 213 -12.70 -20.30 -0.69
C ARG A 213 -12.87 -21.83 -0.73
N MET A 214 -11.83 -22.59 -0.37
CA MET A 214 -11.91 -24.07 -0.31
C MET A 214 -12.80 -24.56 0.82
N GLN A 215 -12.81 -23.92 1.98
CA GLN A 215 -13.53 -24.35 3.16
C GLN A 215 -15.00 -23.95 3.17
N SER A 216 -15.30 -22.70 2.83
CA SER A 216 -16.64 -22.12 2.94
C SER A 216 -17.32 -21.86 1.59
N GLY A 217 -16.55 -21.81 0.49
CA GLY A 217 -17.04 -21.41 -0.83
C GLY A 217 -17.36 -19.91 -0.94
N LYS A 218 -17.12 -19.13 0.13
CA LYS A 218 -17.42 -17.70 0.17
C LYS A 218 -16.32 -16.87 -0.49
N SER A 219 -16.73 -15.77 -1.12
CA SER A 219 -15.83 -14.72 -1.58
C SER A 219 -15.34 -13.84 -0.43
N VAL A 220 -14.28 -13.07 -0.64
CA VAL A 220 -13.81 -12.05 0.32
C VAL A 220 -14.90 -11.00 0.52
N ALA A 221 -15.65 -10.65 -0.55
CA ALA A 221 -16.76 -9.71 -0.48
C ALA A 221 -17.91 -10.25 0.38
N ASP A 222 -18.28 -11.54 0.26
CA ASP A 222 -19.31 -12.15 1.12
C ASP A 222 -18.94 -12.05 2.61
N ILE A 223 -17.70 -12.37 2.93
CA ILE A 223 -17.17 -12.32 4.30
C ILE A 223 -17.14 -10.89 4.83
N TYR A 224 -16.76 -9.93 3.98
CA TYR A 224 -16.78 -8.53 4.35
C TYR A 224 -18.18 -8.06 4.77
N LEU A 225 -19.21 -8.43 4.00
CA LEU A 225 -20.60 -8.09 4.32
C LEU A 225 -21.11 -8.73 5.62
N GLU A 226 -20.52 -9.86 6.04
CA GLU A 226 -20.88 -10.50 7.32
C GLU A 226 -20.22 -9.83 8.53
N ILE A 227 -19.05 -9.18 8.34
CA ILE A 227 -18.23 -8.61 9.41
C ILE A 227 -18.51 -7.12 9.62
N MET A 228 -18.74 -6.38 8.51
CA MET A 228 -18.90 -4.93 8.53
C MET A 228 -20.33 -4.48 8.74
#